data_9effee8bff0a47921b9c2fb17b4a5ce4
#
_entry.id   9effee8bff0a47921b9c2fb17b4a5ce4
#
_cell.length_a   1.000
_cell.length_b   1.000
_cell.length_c   1.000
_cell.angle_alpha   90.00
_cell.angle_beta   90.00
_cell.angle_gamma   90.00
#
_symmetry.space_group_name_H-M   'P 1'
#
loop_
_entity.id
_entity.type
_entity.pdbx_description
1 polymer ?
#
loop_
_entity_poly.entity_id
_entity_poly.type
_entity_poly.pdbx_seq_one_letter_code
_entity_poly.pdbx_strand_id
1 'polypeptide(L)'
;IAASAGAFIPRGLRPFPLDENKLWDVTVTAKVGDELHGGDIYATCPETSSIVHKIMVPPSLGGKVTEVKPSGQYKVHDVVAVIEDEKGEKHELTLCHKWPIRTPRPLKERISLTQPLVTGQRSIDTLFPIAKGGAAAIPGGFGAGKTVTQHQIAKWCDADIIIYIGCGER
;
A
#
# COMPACT_ATOMS: atom_id res chain seq x y z
N ILE A 1 12.81 -14.01 2.43
CA ILE A 1 12.54 -15.48 2.55
C ILE A 1 13.82 -16.24 2.20
N ALA A 2 14.45 -16.01 1.06
CA ALA A 2 15.66 -16.73 0.66
C ALA A 2 16.80 -16.63 1.70
N ALA A 3 16.98 -15.46 2.32
CA ALA A 3 18.01 -15.24 3.34
C ALA A 3 17.72 -15.99 4.67
N SER A 4 16.44 -16.27 4.95
CA SER A 4 16.04 -16.92 6.21
C SER A 4 15.70 -18.41 6.08
N ALA A 5 15.40 -18.89 4.88
CA ALA A 5 14.92 -20.24 4.64
C ALA A 5 15.75 -21.06 3.63
N GLY A 6 16.72 -20.43 2.93
CA GLY A 6 17.48 -21.08 1.85
C GLY A 6 16.62 -21.42 0.63
N ALA A 7 16.93 -22.53 -0.04
CA ALA A 7 16.26 -22.94 -1.28
C ALA A 7 14.84 -23.47 -1.11
N PHE A 8 14.46 -23.88 0.11
CA PHE A 8 13.15 -24.45 0.40
C PHE A 8 12.43 -23.64 1.47
N ILE A 9 11.15 -23.36 1.25
CA ILE A 9 10.32 -22.62 2.18
C ILE A 9 9.68 -23.62 3.19
N PRO A 10 10.11 -23.62 4.45
CA PRO A 10 9.50 -24.49 5.47
C PRO A 10 8.09 -24.00 5.85
N ARG A 11 7.26 -24.93 6.35
CA ARG A 11 5.93 -24.59 6.86
C ARG A 11 6.03 -23.64 8.05
N GLY A 12 5.14 -22.62 8.08
CA GLY A 12 5.06 -21.72 9.22
C GLY A 12 6.09 -20.57 9.22
N LEU A 13 6.95 -20.50 8.22
CA LEU A 13 7.88 -19.37 8.07
C LEU A 13 7.10 -18.06 7.85
N ARG A 14 7.26 -17.12 8.77
CA ARG A 14 6.65 -15.78 8.70
C ARG A 14 7.72 -14.71 8.94
N PRO A 15 8.62 -14.49 7.96
CA PRO A 15 9.62 -13.44 8.10
C PRO A 15 8.91 -12.09 8.19
N PHE A 16 9.43 -11.22 9.05
CA PHE A 16 8.96 -9.85 9.10
C PHE A 16 9.31 -9.15 7.78
N PRO A 17 8.38 -8.45 7.13
CA PRO A 17 8.58 -7.91 5.78
C PRO A 17 9.54 -6.71 5.73
N LEU A 18 9.81 -6.07 6.87
CA LEU A 18 10.69 -4.92 7.00
C LEU A 18 11.96 -5.31 7.75
N ASP A 19 13.07 -4.63 7.47
CA ASP A 19 14.29 -4.77 8.26
C ASP A 19 14.13 -4.00 9.57
N GLU A 20 14.04 -4.73 10.68
CA GLU A 20 13.83 -4.18 12.02
C GLU A 20 15.08 -3.45 12.57
N ASN A 21 16.24 -3.70 12.00
CA ASN A 21 17.51 -3.08 12.43
C ASN A 21 17.88 -1.85 11.63
N LYS A 22 17.29 -1.67 10.46
CA LYS A 22 17.55 -0.54 9.60
C LYS A 22 17.08 0.76 10.24
N LEU A 23 17.93 1.77 10.22
CA LEU A 23 17.59 3.14 10.58
C LEU A 23 17.03 3.86 9.36
N TRP A 24 15.94 4.58 9.58
CA TRP A 24 15.24 5.36 8.58
C TRP A 24 15.30 6.84 8.95
N ASP A 25 15.60 7.70 7.98
CA ASP A 25 15.58 9.15 8.15
C ASP A 25 14.13 9.63 8.12
N VAL A 26 13.58 9.90 9.30
CA VAL A 26 12.17 10.26 9.47
C VAL A 26 12.01 11.75 9.66
N THR A 27 11.15 12.35 8.84
CA THR A 27 10.68 13.73 9.01
C THR A 27 9.29 13.68 9.63
N VAL A 28 9.17 14.10 10.87
CA VAL A 28 7.87 14.16 11.57
C VAL A 28 7.15 15.44 11.17
N THR A 29 5.92 15.29 10.68
CA THR A 29 5.10 16.40 10.18
C THR A 29 4.01 16.83 11.16
N ALA A 30 3.56 15.91 12.04
CA ALA A 30 2.59 16.21 13.07
C ALA A 30 3.17 17.08 14.17
N LYS A 31 2.32 17.88 14.82
CA LYS A 31 2.67 18.75 15.95
C LYS A 31 1.83 18.40 17.16
N VAL A 32 2.36 18.68 18.34
CA VAL A 32 1.58 18.56 19.59
C VAL A 32 0.35 19.45 19.51
N GLY A 33 -0.81 18.87 19.77
CA GLY A 33 -2.10 19.53 19.69
C GLY A 33 -2.88 19.27 18.40
N ASP A 34 -2.26 18.72 17.38
CA ASP A 34 -2.95 18.30 16.14
C ASP A 34 -3.95 17.18 16.47
N GLU A 35 -5.09 17.17 15.75
CA GLU A 35 -6.06 16.10 15.79
C GLU A 35 -5.84 15.19 14.57
N LEU A 36 -5.57 13.92 14.83
CA LEU A 36 -5.26 12.94 13.80
C LEU A 36 -6.32 11.83 13.76
N HIS A 37 -6.64 11.38 12.56
CA HIS A 37 -7.57 10.28 12.30
C HIS A 37 -6.87 9.12 11.58
N GLY A 38 -7.48 7.95 11.61
CA GLY A 38 -6.95 6.78 10.90
C GLY A 38 -6.70 7.07 9.42
N GLY A 39 -5.45 6.93 9.00
CA GLY A 39 -4.99 7.23 7.65
C GLY A 39 -4.34 8.60 7.46
N ASP A 40 -4.40 9.49 8.44
CA ASP A 40 -3.67 10.76 8.38
C ASP A 40 -2.17 10.52 8.43
N ILE A 41 -1.43 11.35 7.69
CA ILE A 41 0.03 11.23 7.61
C ILE A 41 0.65 12.05 8.72
N TYR A 42 1.40 11.41 9.62
CA TYR A 42 2.09 12.09 10.71
C TYR A 42 3.62 12.16 10.55
N ALA A 43 4.17 11.38 9.62
CA ALA A 43 5.59 11.43 9.31
C ALA A 43 5.86 10.95 7.88
N THR A 44 7.04 11.25 7.36
CA THR A 44 7.51 10.77 6.06
C THR A 44 8.95 10.30 6.16
N CYS A 45 9.35 9.36 5.30
CA CYS A 45 10.74 8.99 5.15
C CYS A 45 11.09 8.69 3.68
N PRO A 46 12.27 9.06 3.19
CA PRO A 46 12.76 8.65 1.88
C PRO A 46 13.03 7.14 1.89
N GLU A 47 12.31 6.39 1.07
CA GLU A 47 12.49 4.94 0.95
C GLU A 47 13.49 4.60 -0.15
N THR A 48 13.38 5.29 -1.28
CA THR A 48 14.31 5.26 -2.41
C THR A 48 14.57 6.68 -2.90
N SER A 49 15.44 6.83 -3.88
CA SER A 49 15.71 8.14 -4.52
C SER A 49 14.47 8.79 -5.15
N SER A 50 13.47 8.01 -5.50
CA SER A 50 12.24 8.47 -6.17
C SER A 50 10.98 8.33 -5.33
N ILE A 51 11.02 7.61 -4.20
CA ILE A 51 9.85 7.31 -3.38
C ILE A 51 10.02 7.85 -1.98
N VAL A 52 9.10 8.72 -1.59
CA VAL A 52 8.94 9.18 -0.20
C VAL A 52 7.79 8.39 0.41
N HIS A 53 8.11 7.54 1.38
CA HIS A 53 7.11 6.78 2.13
C HIS A 53 6.36 7.70 3.10
N LYS A 54 5.04 7.60 3.11
CA LYS A 54 4.14 8.36 4.00
C LYS A 54 3.69 7.45 5.12
N ILE A 55 4.00 7.82 6.36
CA ILE A 55 3.69 7.06 7.55
C ILE A 55 2.34 7.54 8.09
N MET A 56 1.37 6.63 8.15
CA MET A 56 -0.03 6.94 8.47
C MET A 56 -0.42 6.42 9.84
N VAL A 57 -1.35 7.13 10.48
CA VAL A 57 -2.05 6.64 11.68
C VAL A 57 -2.79 5.34 11.35
N PRO A 58 -2.72 4.30 12.21
CA PRO A 58 -3.49 3.07 12.03
C PRO A 58 -4.98 3.34 11.85
N PRO A 59 -5.71 2.52 11.05
CA PRO A 59 -7.10 2.82 10.66
C PRO A 59 -8.10 2.82 11.81
N SER A 60 -7.75 2.18 12.92
CA SER A 60 -8.61 2.08 14.11
C SER A 60 -8.27 3.10 15.20
N LEU A 61 -7.27 3.93 14.97
CA LEU A 61 -6.81 4.92 15.92
C LEU A 61 -7.13 6.33 15.45
N GLY A 62 -7.30 7.23 16.42
CA GLY A 62 -7.46 8.65 16.20
C GLY A 62 -7.40 9.36 17.54
N GLY A 63 -7.11 10.65 17.53
CA GLY A 63 -7.04 11.44 18.73
C GLY A 63 -6.11 12.63 18.61
N LYS A 64 -5.90 13.30 19.72
CA LYS A 64 -5.07 14.48 19.82
C LYS A 64 -3.62 14.11 20.09
N VAL A 65 -2.71 14.68 19.33
CA VAL A 65 -1.27 14.45 19.51
C VAL A 65 -0.81 15.08 20.84
N THR A 66 -0.32 14.27 21.75
CA THR A 66 0.18 14.69 23.07
C THR A 66 1.69 14.81 23.10
N GLU A 67 2.38 13.94 22.37
CA GLU A 67 3.84 13.91 22.32
C GLU A 67 4.33 13.68 20.90
N VAL A 68 5.42 14.33 20.50
CA VAL A 68 6.08 14.16 19.22
C VAL A 68 7.58 14.14 19.43
N LYS A 69 8.25 13.16 18.83
CA LYS A 69 9.72 13.14 18.80
C LYS A 69 10.26 14.02 17.66
N PRO A 70 11.47 14.56 17.79
CA PRO A 70 12.08 15.34 16.71
C PRO A 70 12.31 14.47 15.48
N SER A 71 12.42 15.10 14.31
CA SER A 71 12.86 14.41 13.09
C SER A 71 14.27 13.85 13.28
N GLY A 72 14.54 12.65 12.81
CA GLY A 72 15.80 11.95 13.03
C GLY A 72 15.78 10.52 12.54
N GLN A 73 16.75 9.74 12.99
CA GLN A 73 16.88 8.33 12.60
C GLN A 73 16.17 7.42 13.60
N TYR A 74 15.26 6.60 13.09
CA TYR A 74 14.43 5.69 13.88
C TYR A 74 14.34 4.31 13.22
N LYS A 75 14.18 3.29 14.06
CA LYS A 75 13.82 1.93 13.64
C LYS A 75 12.31 1.82 13.47
N VAL A 76 11.86 0.77 12.79
CA VAL A 76 10.43 0.57 12.47
C VAL A 76 9.50 0.47 13.69
N HIS A 77 10.02 0.04 14.83
CA HIS A 77 9.26 -0.08 16.10
C HIS A 77 9.48 1.08 17.08
N ASP A 78 10.30 2.06 16.72
CA ASP A 78 10.49 3.21 17.59
C ASP A 78 9.24 4.09 17.60
N VAL A 79 8.86 4.53 18.79
CA VAL A 79 7.73 5.45 18.97
C VAL A 79 8.14 6.85 18.51
N VAL A 80 7.39 7.45 17.60
CA VAL A 80 7.67 8.78 17.01
C VAL A 80 6.67 9.83 17.48
N ALA A 81 5.44 9.40 17.78
CA ALA A 81 4.41 10.28 18.34
C ALA A 81 3.49 9.49 19.27
N VAL A 82 2.76 10.20 20.11
CA VAL A 82 1.72 9.64 20.98
C VAL A 82 0.46 10.44 20.76
N ILE A 83 -0.65 9.75 20.56
CA ILE A 83 -1.99 10.34 20.48
C ILE A 83 -2.82 9.90 21.68
N GLU A 84 -3.73 10.75 22.12
CA GLU A 84 -4.70 10.47 23.16
C GLU A 84 -6.10 10.49 22.53
N ASP A 85 -6.83 9.41 22.68
CA ASP A 85 -8.18 9.27 22.15
C ASP A 85 -9.23 10.01 23.03
N GLU A 86 -10.48 10.00 22.58
CA GLU A 86 -11.60 10.64 23.31
C GLU A 86 -11.86 10.04 24.71
N LYS A 87 -11.34 8.83 24.99
CA LYS A 87 -11.45 8.16 26.28
C LYS A 87 -10.30 8.45 27.21
N GLY A 88 -9.29 9.20 26.73
CA GLY A 88 -8.09 9.49 27.48
C GLY A 88 -7.04 8.37 27.42
N GLU A 89 -7.19 7.37 26.53
CA GLU A 89 -6.20 6.34 26.32
C GLU A 89 -5.09 6.83 25.38
N LYS A 90 -3.84 6.59 25.80
CA LYS A 90 -2.66 6.96 25.00
C LYS A 90 -2.27 5.82 24.07
N HIS A 91 -2.09 6.14 22.80
CA HIS A 91 -1.66 5.23 21.75
C HIS A 91 -0.33 5.68 21.15
N GLU A 92 0.64 4.77 21.15
CA GLU A 92 1.96 5.01 20.57
C GLU A 92 1.94 4.80 19.06
N LEU A 93 2.48 5.74 18.31
CA LEU A 93 2.61 5.68 16.86
C LEU A 93 4.06 5.35 16.49
N THR A 94 4.23 4.23 15.79
CA THR A 94 5.51 3.71 15.28
C THR A 94 5.57 3.76 13.76
N LEU A 95 6.74 3.58 13.16
CA LEU A 95 6.92 3.68 11.70
C LEU A 95 6.22 2.57 10.91
N CYS A 96 5.79 1.50 11.57
CA CYS A 96 5.05 0.42 10.94
C CYS A 96 3.85 0.00 11.79
N HIS A 97 2.82 -0.49 11.13
CA HIS A 97 1.64 -1.08 11.78
C HIS A 97 1.00 -2.11 10.86
N LYS A 98 0.14 -2.94 11.41
CA LYS A 98 -0.67 -3.88 10.64
C LYS A 98 -1.90 -3.16 10.11
N TRP A 99 -2.12 -3.26 8.78
CA TRP A 99 -3.34 -2.77 8.16
C TRP A 99 -4.26 -3.95 7.83
N PRO A 100 -5.55 -3.93 8.21
CA PRO A 100 -6.48 -5.00 7.87
C PRO A 100 -6.61 -5.13 6.35
N ILE A 101 -6.41 -6.33 5.80
CA ILE A 101 -6.39 -6.56 4.35
C ILE A 101 -7.70 -6.19 3.65
N ARG A 102 -8.83 -6.24 4.38
CA ARG A 102 -10.15 -5.91 3.85
C ARG A 102 -10.56 -4.46 4.08
N THR A 103 -9.76 -3.68 4.79
CA THR A 103 -10.02 -2.27 5.01
C THR A 103 -9.29 -1.47 3.92
N PRO A 104 -10.02 -0.76 3.04
CA PRO A 104 -9.37 0.05 2.01
C PRO A 104 -8.53 1.15 2.65
N ARG A 105 -7.47 1.55 1.96
CA ARG A 105 -6.70 2.73 2.35
C ARG A 105 -7.58 3.97 2.20
N PRO A 106 -7.46 4.98 3.10
CA PRO A 106 -8.20 6.21 2.98
C PRO A 106 -7.84 6.92 1.67
N LEU A 107 -8.85 7.51 1.05
CA LEU A 107 -8.73 8.26 -0.19
C LEU A 107 -9.03 9.73 0.09
N LYS A 108 -8.20 10.63 -0.40
CA LYS A 108 -8.47 12.06 -0.33
C LYS A 108 -9.66 12.42 -1.23
N GLU A 109 -9.66 11.85 -2.45
CA GLU A 109 -10.65 12.15 -3.47
C GLU A 109 -10.79 10.98 -4.44
N ARG A 110 -11.99 10.75 -4.95
CA ARG A 110 -12.25 9.85 -6.07
C ARG A 110 -12.34 10.66 -7.35
N ILE A 111 -11.43 10.42 -8.27
CA ILE A 111 -11.42 11.06 -9.58
C ILE A 111 -12.33 10.27 -10.52
N SER A 112 -13.13 10.97 -11.34
CA SER A 112 -13.96 10.35 -12.37
C SER A 112 -13.10 9.65 -13.42
N LEU A 113 -13.54 8.47 -13.85
CA LEU A 113 -12.87 7.68 -14.88
C LEU A 113 -13.19 8.27 -16.26
N THR A 114 -12.31 9.11 -16.78
CA THR A 114 -12.52 9.83 -18.06
C THR A 114 -11.57 9.39 -19.18
N GLN A 115 -10.50 8.64 -18.83
CA GLN A 115 -9.49 8.22 -19.79
C GLN A 115 -9.57 6.71 -20.05
N PRO A 116 -9.64 6.26 -21.32
CA PRO A 116 -9.56 4.86 -21.65
C PRO A 116 -8.12 4.34 -21.51
N LEU A 117 -8.00 3.09 -21.05
CA LEU A 117 -6.77 2.32 -21.13
C LEU A 117 -6.69 1.70 -22.54
N VAL A 118 -5.67 2.06 -23.31
CA VAL A 118 -5.43 1.44 -24.60
C VAL A 118 -4.80 0.06 -24.35
N THR A 119 -5.53 -1.01 -24.71
CA THR A 119 -5.10 -2.39 -24.46
C THR A 119 -4.40 -3.01 -25.67
N GLY A 120 -4.49 -2.39 -26.86
CA GLY A 120 -4.01 -2.93 -28.12
C GLY A 120 -4.93 -3.99 -28.71
N GLN A 121 -6.05 -4.31 -28.04
CA GLN A 121 -7.08 -5.25 -28.53
C GLN A 121 -8.25 -4.47 -29.12
N ARG A 122 -8.42 -4.51 -30.45
CA ARG A 122 -9.46 -3.71 -31.14
C ARG A 122 -10.86 -3.90 -30.59
N SER A 123 -11.23 -5.13 -30.28
CA SER A 123 -12.57 -5.42 -29.74
C SER A 123 -12.79 -4.80 -28.36
N ILE A 124 -11.76 -4.76 -27.52
CA ILE A 124 -11.83 -4.14 -26.21
C ILE A 124 -11.83 -2.62 -26.36
N ASP A 125 -10.86 -2.10 -27.06
CA ASP A 125 -10.63 -0.64 -27.17
C ASP A 125 -11.79 0.10 -27.85
N THR A 126 -12.51 -0.57 -28.79
CA THR A 126 -13.59 0.05 -29.53
C THR A 126 -14.99 -0.24 -29.00
N LEU A 127 -15.24 -1.45 -28.49
CA LEU A 127 -16.58 -1.90 -28.10
C LEU A 127 -16.77 -1.94 -26.57
N PHE A 128 -15.73 -2.26 -25.82
CA PHE A 128 -15.77 -2.44 -24.36
C PHE A 128 -14.57 -1.76 -23.68
N PRO A 129 -14.36 -0.45 -23.86
CA PRO A 129 -13.16 0.22 -23.37
C PRO A 129 -13.01 0.08 -21.86
N ILE A 130 -11.79 -0.20 -21.42
CA ILE A 130 -11.42 -0.21 -20.01
C ILE A 130 -10.95 1.18 -19.63
N ALA A 131 -11.45 1.72 -18.53
CA ALA A 131 -11.01 3.01 -18.05
C ALA A 131 -9.71 2.90 -17.24
N LYS A 132 -8.78 3.86 -17.38
CA LYS A 132 -7.62 3.99 -16.50
C LYS A 132 -8.09 4.21 -15.06
N GLY A 133 -7.58 3.38 -14.13
CA GLY A 133 -8.03 3.36 -12.74
C GLY A 133 -9.30 2.53 -12.50
N GLY A 134 -9.88 1.92 -13.55
CA GLY A 134 -11.01 1.03 -13.46
C GLY A 134 -10.62 -0.40 -13.10
N ALA A 135 -11.62 -1.26 -13.01
CA ALA A 135 -11.46 -2.70 -12.85
C ALA A 135 -12.28 -3.43 -13.92
N ALA A 136 -11.68 -4.45 -14.55
CA ALA A 136 -12.34 -5.28 -15.53
C ALA A 136 -12.25 -6.75 -15.11
N ALA A 137 -13.35 -7.48 -15.30
CA ALA A 137 -13.40 -8.92 -15.11
C ALA A 137 -13.36 -9.62 -16.47
N ILE A 138 -12.62 -10.70 -16.56
CA ILE A 138 -12.57 -11.57 -17.74
C ILE A 138 -13.12 -12.96 -17.33
N PRO A 139 -14.44 -13.11 -17.22
CA PRO A 139 -15.05 -14.37 -16.83
C PRO A 139 -15.06 -15.36 -18.00
N GLY A 140 -15.10 -16.63 -17.69
CA GLY A 140 -15.24 -17.67 -18.71
C GLY A 140 -14.94 -19.05 -18.17
N GLY A 141 -15.43 -20.06 -18.84
CA GLY A 141 -15.16 -21.45 -18.54
C GLY A 141 -13.72 -21.85 -18.83
N PHE A 142 -13.42 -23.11 -18.60
CA PHE A 142 -12.11 -23.67 -18.90
C PHE A 142 -11.84 -23.61 -20.42
N GLY A 143 -10.65 -23.17 -20.83
CA GLY A 143 -10.27 -23.07 -22.24
C GLY A 143 -10.80 -21.84 -22.98
N ALA A 144 -11.53 -20.93 -22.34
CA ALA A 144 -12.11 -19.75 -22.99
C ALA A 144 -11.09 -18.63 -23.35
N GLY A 145 -9.81 -18.84 -23.12
CA GLY A 145 -8.76 -17.86 -23.45
C GLY A 145 -8.57 -16.73 -22.45
N LYS A 146 -9.12 -16.86 -21.23
CA LYS A 146 -8.98 -15.82 -20.16
C LYS A 146 -7.54 -15.39 -19.93
N THR A 147 -6.66 -16.34 -19.64
CA THR A 147 -5.24 -16.09 -19.37
C THR A 147 -4.52 -15.49 -20.57
N VAL A 148 -4.87 -15.94 -21.78
CA VAL A 148 -4.31 -15.39 -23.02
C VAL A 148 -4.70 -13.92 -23.17
N THR A 149 -5.96 -13.59 -22.92
CA THR A 149 -6.44 -12.19 -22.97
C THR A 149 -5.74 -11.31 -21.93
N GLN A 150 -5.60 -11.80 -20.70
CA GLN A 150 -4.87 -11.07 -19.63
C GLN A 150 -3.42 -10.82 -20.03
N HIS A 151 -2.72 -11.82 -20.56
CA HIS A 151 -1.33 -11.67 -21.02
C HIS A 151 -1.21 -10.71 -22.20
N GLN A 152 -2.17 -10.71 -23.12
CA GLN A 152 -2.16 -9.76 -24.23
C GLN A 152 -2.37 -8.33 -23.75
N ILE A 153 -3.29 -8.10 -22.83
CA ILE A 153 -3.48 -6.79 -22.22
C ILE A 153 -2.19 -6.36 -21.49
N ALA A 154 -1.65 -7.21 -20.64
CA ALA A 154 -0.40 -6.91 -19.92
C ALA A 154 0.78 -6.58 -20.84
N LYS A 155 0.85 -7.24 -22.01
CA LYS A 155 1.93 -7.06 -22.97
C LYS A 155 1.82 -5.77 -23.79
N TRP A 156 0.62 -5.32 -24.09
CA TRP A 156 0.39 -4.28 -25.09
C TRP A 156 -0.32 -3.01 -24.58
N CYS A 157 -0.79 -3.01 -23.31
CA CYS A 157 -1.44 -1.82 -22.78
C CYS A 157 -0.46 -0.66 -22.57
N ASP A 158 -0.99 0.54 -22.58
CA ASP A 158 -0.27 1.79 -22.34
C ASP A 158 -0.02 2.04 -20.85
N ALA A 159 0.66 1.10 -20.18
CA ALA A 159 1.03 1.19 -18.78
C ALA A 159 2.55 1.13 -18.61
N ASP A 160 3.09 1.96 -17.74
CA ASP A 160 4.54 2.03 -17.47
C ASP A 160 5.03 0.83 -16.65
N ILE A 161 4.18 0.30 -15.75
CA ILE A 161 4.50 -0.83 -14.87
C ILE A 161 3.37 -1.84 -14.90
N ILE A 162 3.70 -3.09 -15.16
CA ILE A 162 2.77 -4.22 -15.13
C ILE A 162 3.06 -5.09 -13.91
N ILE A 163 2.04 -5.30 -13.08
CA ILE A 163 2.09 -6.23 -11.96
C ILE A 163 1.16 -7.40 -12.26
N TYR A 164 1.71 -8.58 -12.42
CA TYR A 164 0.93 -9.81 -12.65
C TYR A 164 0.97 -10.70 -11.42
N ILE A 165 -0.20 -11.04 -10.89
CA ILE A 165 -0.33 -11.90 -9.71
C ILE A 165 -1.09 -13.16 -10.12
N GLY A 166 -0.37 -14.29 -10.16
CA GLY A 166 -0.96 -15.62 -10.38
C GLY A 166 -1.46 -16.21 -9.06
N CYS A 167 -2.74 -16.54 -9.00
CA CYS A 167 -3.34 -17.23 -7.86
C CYS A 167 -4.22 -18.37 -8.36
N GLY A 168 -3.81 -19.62 -8.09
CA GLY A 168 -4.52 -20.81 -8.57
C GLY A 168 -4.45 -21.02 -10.10
N GLU A 169 -3.49 -20.41 -10.78
CA GLU A 169 -3.18 -20.61 -12.20
C GLU A 169 -2.05 -21.63 -12.42
N ARG A 170 -2.02 -22.18 -13.64
CA ARG A 170 -0.96 -23.08 -14.09
C ARG A 170 0.26 -22.32 -14.58
#